data_7d089e110e5fee284f059831c7cc398e
#
_entry.id   7d089e110e5fee284f059831c7cc398e
#
_cell.length_a   1.000
_cell.length_b   1.000
_cell.length_c   1.000
_cell.angle_alpha   90.00
_cell.angle_beta   90.00
_cell.angle_gamma   90.00
#
_symmetry.space_group_name_H-M   'P 1'
#
loop_
_entity.id
_entity.type
_entity.pdbx_description
1 polymer ?
#
loop_
_entity_poly.entity_id
_entity_poly.type
_entity_poly.pdbx_seq_one_letter_code
_entity_poly.pdbx_strand_id
1 'polypeptide(L)'
;AITDAVAETWELPFLADALEHPAAEAAHLDYDDRSSFSLPVNHRETFTGITDDDRALTIRELGSAADAAVEGAFGADEFVSSFRSPGHVTLLRGAPGLLADRQGHTELGLALADAADREPAVVVCEMVDGDTGEARTPADARAYAEREELVYVEGHDLLTRLD
;
A
#
# COMPACT_ATOMS: atom_id res chain seq x y z
N ALA A 1 0.89 -4.78 -11.72
CA ALA A 1 -0.25 -4.94 -12.64
C ALA A 1 -1.28 -3.81 -12.46
N ILE A 2 -2.07 -3.77 -11.37
CA ILE A 2 -3.10 -2.71 -11.19
C ILE A 2 -2.49 -1.32 -11.10
N THR A 3 -1.44 -1.14 -10.31
CA THR A 3 -0.76 0.15 -10.14
C THR A 3 -0.07 0.63 -11.42
N ASP A 4 0.42 -0.28 -12.24
CA ASP A 4 1.00 0.07 -13.54
C ASP A 4 -0.09 0.52 -14.50
N ALA A 5 -1.21 -0.18 -14.56
CA ALA A 5 -2.37 0.23 -15.36
C ALA A 5 -2.95 1.58 -14.91
N VAL A 6 -2.98 1.85 -13.59
CA VAL A 6 -3.41 3.16 -13.05
C VAL A 6 -2.43 4.26 -13.43
N ALA A 7 -1.13 4.02 -13.28
CA ALA A 7 -0.10 5.00 -13.65
C ALA A 7 -0.13 5.30 -15.16
N GLU A 8 -0.27 4.28 -16.00
CA GLU A 8 -0.40 4.43 -17.46
C GLU A 8 -1.68 5.18 -17.84
N THR A 9 -2.79 4.93 -17.16
CA THR A 9 -4.07 5.56 -17.50
C THR A 9 -4.14 7.03 -17.09
N TRP A 10 -3.51 7.41 -15.99
CA TRP A 10 -3.65 8.77 -15.43
C TRP A 10 -2.41 9.64 -15.62
N GLU A 11 -1.26 9.07 -15.90
CA GLU A 11 0.03 9.77 -16.15
C GLU A 11 0.42 10.85 -15.11
N LEU A 12 -0.29 10.92 -13.98
CA LEU A 12 -0.11 12.01 -13.00
C LEU A 12 1.28 12.02 -12.33
N PRO A 13 1.85 10.88 -11.89
CA PRO A 13 3.21 10.86 -11.38
C PRO A 13 4.23 11.24 -12.45
N PHE A 14 4.00 10.82 -13.70
CA PHE A 14 4.83 11.17 -14.84
C PHE A 14 4.76 12.67 -15.17
N LEU A 15 3.57 13.27 -15.12
CA LEU A 15 3.42 14.71 -15.37
C LEU A 15 4.15 15.55 -14.32
N ALA A 16 4.09 15.17 -13.05
CA ALA A 16 4.80 15.88 -12.00
C ALA A 16 6.31 15.81 -12.18
N ASP A 17 6.84 14.65 -12.56
CA ASP A 17 8.25 14.43 -12.85
C ASP A 17 8.66 15.16 -14.14
N ALA A 18 7.90 15.01 -15.22
CA ALA A 18 8.17 15.66 -16.51
C ALA A 18 8.11 17.20 -16.47
N LEU A 19 7.36 17.76 -15.53
CA LEU A 19 7.30 19.20 -15.31
C LEU A 19 8.36 19.70 -14.31
N GLU A 20 9.24 18.82 -13.83
CA GLU A 20 10.25 19.15 -12.82
C GLU A 20 9.62 19.88 -11.62
N HIS A 21 8.41 19.48 -11.21
CA HIS A 21 7.70 20.17 -10.15
C HIS A 21 8.38 19.91 -8.81
N PRO A 22 8.72 20.94 -8.01
CA PRO A 22 9.45 20.77 -6.74
C PRO A 22 8.80 19.83 -5.75
N ALA A 23 7.47 19.69 -5.81
CA ALA A 23 6.74 18.74 -4.96
C ALA A 23 6.94 17.26 -5.40
N ALA A 24 7.43 17.00 -6.59
CA ALA A 24 7.78 15.66 -7.07
C ALA A 24 9.23 15.29 -6.75
N GLU A 25 10.08 16.30 -6.49
CA GLU A 25 11.45 16.07 -6.04
C GLU A 25 11.41 15.45 -4.63
N ALA A 26 11.78 14.19 -4.53
CA ALA A 26 12.07 13.57 -3.25
C ALA A 26 13.44 14.04 -2.79
N ALA A 27 13.49 15.24 -2.21
CA ALA A 27 14.68 15.64 -1.46
C ALA A 27 14.92 14.63 -0.33
N HIS A 28 16.15 14.17 -0.21
CA HIS A 28 16.71 13.29 0.81
C HIS A 28 15.76 12.92 1.95
N LEU A 29 15.26 11.68 1.92
CA LEU A 29 14.66 11.08 3.10
C LEU A 29 15.81 10.54 3.96
N ASP A 30 15.76 10.79 5.26
CA ASP A 30 16.77 10.31 6.23
C ASP A 30 16.71 8.79 6.46
N TYR A 31 15.77 8.13 5.83
CA TYR A 31 15.55 6.69 5.87
C TYR A 31 15.27 6.21 4.44
N ASP A 32 15.86 5.19 3.99
CA ASP A 32 15.60 4.42 2.78
C ASP A 32 14.82 5.13 1.61
N ASP A 33 14.79 4.51 0.45
CA ASP A 33 14.01 4.99 -0.70
C ASP A 33 12.52 5.07 -0.36
N ARG A 34 11.88 6.16 -0.80
CA ARG A 34 10.45 6.37 -0.56
C ARG A 34 9.58 5.27 -1.15
N SER A 35 8.51 4.93 -0.45
CA SER A 35 7.45 4.08 -0.99
C SER A 35 6.87 4.69 -2.27
N SER A 36 6.57 3.86 -3.25
CA SER A 36 5.91 4.29 -4.49
C SER A 36 4.44 4.59 -4.21
N PHE A 37 4.14 5.83 -3.85
CA PHE A 37 2.76 6.30 -3.74
C PHE A 37 2.13 6.42 -5.12
N SER A 38 0.90 5.93 -5.24
CA SER A 38 0.07 6.03 -6.42
C SER A 38 -1.19 6.85 -6.12
N LEU A 39 -2.21 6.71 -6.95
CA LEU A 39 -3.43 7.51 -6.81
C LEU A 39 -4.23 7.11 -5.56
N PRO A 40 -4.81 8.08 -4.84
CA PRO A 40 -5.87 7.79 -3.89
C PRO A 40 -7.17 7.51 -4.65
N VAL A 41 -7.87 6.43 -4.27
CA VAL A 41 -9.08 5.97 -4.96
C VAL A 41 -10.24 5.72 -4.00
N ASN A 42 -11.45 5.69 -4.56
CA ASN A 42 -12.65 5.13 -3.95
C ASN A 42 -13.28 4.15 -4.91
N HIS A 43 -13.92 3.10 -4.41
CA HIS A 43 -14.81 2.29 -5.22
C HIS A 43 -16.04 3.12 -5.65
N ARG A 44 -16.56 2.88 -6.85
CA ARG A 44 -17.66 3.72 -7.41
C ARG A 44 -18.98 3.60 -6.66
N GLU A 45 -19.20 2.50 -5.96
CA GLU A 45 -20.41 2.28 -5.16
C GLU A 45 -20.35 2.93 -3.77
N THR A 46 -19.24 3.58 -3.40
CA THR A 46 -19.14 4.32 -2.14
C THR A 46 -19.98 5.60 -2.22
N PHE A 47 -20.55 6.01 -1.09
CA PHE A 47 -21.29 7.28 -1.01
C PHE A 47 -20.33 8.46 -0.89
N THR A 48 -19.59 8.56 0.22
CA THR A 48 -18.57 9.62 0.40
C THR A 48 -17.15 9.09 0.17
N GLY A 49 -16.92 7.81 0.41
CA GLY A 49 -15.61 7.17 0.36
C GLY A 49 -14.77 7.29 1.63
N ILE A 50 -15.21 8.09 2.62
CA ILE A 50 -14.41 8.38 3.84
C ILE A 50 -14.87 7.57 5.05
N THR A 51 -16.12 7.13 5.10
CA THR A 51 -16.63 6.32 6.21
C THR A 51 -15.90 4.98 6.28
N ASP A 52 -15.92 4.33 7.44
CA ASP A 52 -15.29 3.03 7.61
C ASP A 52 -15.87 1.98 6.65
N ASP A 53 -17.18 1.98 6.45
CA ASP A 53 -17.85 1.08 5.51
C ASP A 53 -17.43 1.35 4.05
N ASP A 54 -17.36 2.61 3.65
CA ASP A 54 -16.92 3.01 2.31
C ASP A 54 -15.45 2.64 2.06
N ARG A 55 -14.56 2.89 3.05
CA ARG A 55 -13.15 2.50 2.95
C ARG A 55 -13.00 0.99 2.94
N ALA A 56 -13.73 0.27 3.79
CA ALA A 56 -13.73 -1.19 3.80
C ALA A 56 -14.19 -1.78 2.46
N LEU A 57 -15.24 -1.21 1.85
CA LEU A 57 -15.67 -1.59 0.51
C LEU A 57 -14.54 -1.37 -0.50
N THR A 58 -13.94 -0.18 -0.52
CA THR A 58 -12.86 0.14 -1.46
C THR A 58 -11.67 -0.81 -1.30
N ILE A 59 -11.24 -1.09 -0.06
CA ILE A 59 -10.11 -1.97 0.24
C ILE A 59 -10.41 -3.42 -0.21
N ARG A 60 -11.61 -3.92 0.08
CA ARG A 60 -12.00 -5.27 -0.32
C ARG A 60 -12.03 -5.43 -1.84
N GLU A 61 -12.63 -4.46 -2.55
CA GLU A 61 -12.71 -4.50 -4.00
C GLU A 61 -11.33 -4.33 -4.67
N LEU A 62 -10.39 -3.60 -4.04
CA LEU A 62 -8.99 -3.55 -4.47
C LEU A 62 -8.28 -4.91 -4.30
N GLY A 63 -8.54 -5.62 -3.22
CA GLY A 63 -8.04 -6.98 -3.03
C GLY A 63 -8.54 -7.94 -4.12
N SER A 64 -9.85 -7.95 -4.37
CA SER A 64 -10.46 -8.75 -5.45
C SER A 64 -9.91 -8.40 -6.84
N ALA A 65 -9.67 -7.10 -7.08
CA ALA A 65 -9.07 -6.62 -8.32
C ALA A 65 -7.60 -7.07 -8.47
N ALA A 66 -6.84 -7.10 -7.36
CA ALA A 66 -5.46 -7.58 -7.38
C ALA A 66 -5.39 -9.07 -7.73
N ASP A 67 -6.24 -9.88 -7.15
CA ASP A 67 -6.36 -11.31 -7.44
C ASP A 67 -6.73 -11.55 -8.93
N ALA A 68 -7.79 -10.90 -9.40
CA ALA A 68 -8.19 -10.99 -10.81
C ALA A 68 -7.12 -10.48 -11.79
N ALA A 69 -6.29 -9.51 -11.39
CA ALA A 69 -5.20 -9.01 -12.22
C ALA A 69 -4.04 -10.02 -12.33
N VAL A 70 -3.78 -10.81 -11.30
CA VAL A 70 -2.81 -11.91 -11.37
C VAL A 70 -3.25 -12.95 -12.38
N GLU A 71 -4.54 -13.23 -12.46
CA GLU A 71 -5.13 -14.14 -13.44
C GLU A 71 -5.27 -13.52 -14.85
N GLY A 72 -4.93 -12.25 -15.03
CA GLY A 72 -5.07 -11.53 -16.29
C GLY A 72 -6.51 -11.14 -16.65
N ALA A 73 -7.44 -11.21 -15.67
CA ALA A 73 -8.85 -10.91 -15.83
C ALA A 73 -9.24 -9.46 -15.43
N PHE A 74 -8.26 -8.64 -15.00
CA PHE A 74 -8.49 -7.27 -14.57
C PHE A 74 -7.38 -6.34 -15.10
N GLY A 75 -7.75 -5.34 -15.87
CA GLY A 75 -6.84 -4.37 -16.47
C GLY A 75 -7.29 -2.92 -16.24
N ALA A 76 -6.85 -2.02 -17.12
CA ALA A 76 -7.13 -0.59 -17.00
C ALA A 76 -8.62 -0.27 -17.15
N ASP A 77 -9.32 -0.92 -18.08
CA ASP A 77 -10.74 -0.68 -18.36
C ASP A 77 -11.62 -1.11 -17.18
N GLU A 78 -11.33 -2.28 -16.59
CA GLU A 78 -12.01 -2.78 -15.41
C GLU A 78 -11.72 -1.88 -14.20
N PHE A 79 -10.49 -1.39 -14.06
CA PHE A 79 -10.13 -0.45 -12.99
C PHE A 79 -10.94 0.84 -13.09
N VAL A 80 -10.99 1.47 -14.26
CA VAL A 80 -11.73 2.72 -14.48
C VAL A 80 -13.24 2.52 -14.29
N SER A 81 -13.77 1.33 -14.61
CA SER A 81 -15.18 1.03 -14.40
C SER A 81 -15.55 0.82 -12.93
N SER A 82 -14.60 0.36 -12.11
CA SER A 82 -14.82 -0.01 -10.70
C SER A 82 -14.42 1.09 -9.72
N PHE A 83 -13.40 1.87 -10.04
CA PHE A 83 -12.82 2.88 -9.14
C PHE A 83 -12.90 4.29 -9.72
N ARG A 84 -12.74 5.27 -8.85
CA ARG A 84 -12.63 6.69 -9.18
C ARG A 84 -11.50 7.32 -8.38
N SER A 85 -10.82 8.30 -8.95
CA SER A 85 -9.83 9.17 -8.30
C SER A 85 -10.24 10.63 -8.50
N PRO A 86 -9.96 11.51 -7.51
CA PRO A 86 -9.35 11.24 -6.22
C PRO A 86 -10.26 10.45 -5.27
N GLY A 87 -9.66 9.86 -4.24
CA GLY A 87 -10.35 9.06 -3.24
C GLY A 87 -9.68 9.10 -1.86
N HIS A 88 -10.09 8.21 -0.98
CA HIS A 88 -9.65 8.18 0.43
C HIS A 88 -8.79 6.96 0.78
N VAL A 89 -8.60 6.04 -0.16
CA VAL A 89 -7.69 4.90 -0.01
C VAL A 89 -6.50 5.11 -0.93
N THR A 90 -5.33 5.31 -0.33
CA THR A 90 -4.09 5.52 -1.07
C THR A 90 -3.49 4.18 -1.47
N LEU A 91 -3.16 4.04 -2.75
CA LEU A 91 -2.46 2.88 -3.27
C LEU A 91 -0.95 3.06 -3.12
N LEU A 92 -0.29 1.99 -2.70
CA LEU A 92 1.16 1.87 -2.68
C LEU A 92 1.56 0.74 -3.62
N ARG A 93 2.64 0.94 -4.34
CA ARG A 93 3.20 -0.07 -5.22
C ARG A 93 4.45 -0.66 -4.59
N GLY A 94 4.51 -1.99 -4.46
CA GLY A 94 5.72 -2.68 -4.08
C GLY A 94 6.78 -2.62 -5.18
N ALA A 95 8.06 -2.63 -4.79
CA ALA A 95 9.17 -2.74 -5.72
C ALA A 95 9.06 -4.04 -6.55
N PRO A 96 9.47 -4.03 -7.84
CA PRO A 96 9.32 -5.19 -8.72
C PRO A 96 9.98 -6.48 -8.19
N GLY A 97 11.14 -6.38 -7.55
CA GLY A 97 11.86 -7.48 -6.92
C GLY A 97 11.52 -7.67 -5.44
N LEU A 98 10.46 -7.02 -4.93
CA LEU A 98 10.06 -7.06 -3.51
C LEU A 98 11.26 -6.82 -2.58
N LEU A 99 11.51 -7.74 -1.65
CA LEU A 99 12.57 -7.63 -0.62
C LEU A 99 13.99 -7.57 -1.19
N ALA A 100 14.20 -8.04 -2.43
CA ALA A 100 15.48 -7.93 -3.11
C ALA A 100 15.79 -6.50 -3.57
N ASP A 101 14.75 -5.71 -3.87
CA ASP A 101 14.89 -4.34 -4.33
C ASP A 101 14.74 -3.33 -3.19
N ARG A 102 13.79 -3.59 -2.27
CA ARG A 102 13.48 -2.68 -1.17
C ARG A 102 12.93 -3.44 0.05
N GLN A 103 13.33 -3.04 1.25
CA GLN A 103 12.94 -3.68 2.52
C GLN A 103 11.99 -2.81 3.35
N GLY A 104 11.04 -2.15 2.68
CA GLY A 104 10.01 -1.33 3.33
C GLY A 104 8.79 -2.12 3.78
N HIS A 105 7.88 -1.46 4.53
CA HIS A 105 6.65 -2.08 5.03
C HIS A 105 5.75 -2.62 3.91
N THR A 106 5.75 -1.98 2.75
CA THR A 106 5.00 -2.43 1.57
C THR A 106 5.51 -3.78 1.07
N GLU A 107 6.82 -3.90 0.87
CA GLU A 107 7.46 -5.12 0.39
C GLU A 107 7.38 -6.24 1.42
N LEU A 108 7.60 -5.94 2.71
CA LEU A 108 7.45 -6.90 3.80
C LEU A 108 6.02 -7.44 3.89
N GLY A 109 5.02 -6.57 3.76
CA GLY A 109 3.61 -6.98 3.76
C GLY A 109 3.25 -7.86 2.57
N LEU A 110 3.72 -7.51 1.36
CA LEU A 110 3.49 -8.30 0.15
C LEU A 110 4.22 -9.65 0.21
N ALA A 111 5.45 -9.68 0.71
CA ALA A 111 6.19 -10.94 0.90
C ALA A 111 5.50 -11.87 1.92
N LEU A 112 4.89 -11.30 2.96
CA LEU A 112 4.06 -12.08 3.90
C LEU A 112 2.80 -12.64 3.23
N ALA A 113 2.13 -11.87 2.39
CA ALA A 113 0.96 -12.34 1.65
C ALA A 113 1.34 -13.49 0.71
N ASP A 114 2.44 -13.36 -0.03
CA ASP A 114 2.98 -14.40 -0.91
C ASP A 114 3.33 -15.67 -0.14
N ALA A 115 4.08 -15.55 0.96
CA ALA A 115 4.44 -16.68 1.82
C ALA A 115 3.23 -17.39 2.46
N ALA A 116 2.12 -16.69 2.61
CA ALA A 116 0.85 -17.21 3.12
C ALA A 116 -0.10 -17.72 2.03
N ASP A 117 0.33 -17.73 0.77
CA ASP A 117 -0.50 -18.09 -0.39
C ASP A 117 -1.81 -17.26 -0.43
N ARG A 118 -1.63 -15.93 -0.30
CA ARG A 118 -2.71 -14.94 -0.31
C ARG A 118 -2.57 -13.97 -1.47
N GLU A 119 -3.66 -13.28 -1.75
CA GLU A 119 -3.73 -12.25 -2.77
C GLU A 119 -2.61 -11.20 -2.56
N PRO A 120 -1.97 -10.69 -3.64
CA PRO A 120 -0.87 -9.74 -3.54
C PRO A 120 -1.35 -8.32 -3.19
N ALA A 121 -2.14 -8.21 -2.13
CA ALA A 121 -2.68 -6.96 -1.63
C ALA A 121 -2.73 -6.99 -0.09
N VAL A 122 -2.18 -5.96 0.53
CA VAL A 122 -2.16 -5.81 1.99
C VAL A 122 -2.55 -4.39 2.37
N VAL A 123 -3.09 -4.23 3.57
CA VAL A 123 -3.36 -2.93 4.16
C VAL A 123 -2.26 -2.61 5.17
N VAL A 124 -1.66 -1.44 5.05
CA VAL A 124 -0.63 -0.94 5.96
C VAL A 124 -1.19 0.23 6.75
N CYS A 125 -0.95 0.24 8.05
CA CYS A 125 -1.28 1.35 8.93
C CYS A 125 -0.14 1.54 9.94
N GLU A 126 0.39 2.76 9.98
CA GLU A 126 1.44 3.14 10.92
C GLU A 126 0.88 3.25 12.33
N MET A 127 1.62 2.73 13.31
CA MET A 127 1.26 2.86 14.72
C MET A 127 1.78 4.19 15.26
N VAL A 128 0.87 5.09 15.54
CA VAL A 128 1.15 6.39 16.16
C VAL A 128 0.80 6.33 17.65
N ASP A 129 1.62 6.97 18.48
CA ASP A 129 1.30 7.17 19.87
C ASP A 129 0.28 8.30 20.02
N GLY A 130 -0.85 7.99 20.68
CA GLY A 130 -1.99 8.93 20.81
C GLY A 130 -1.72 10.14 21.71
N ASP A 131 -0.74 10.05 22.61
CA ASP A 131 -0.43 11.10 23.56
C ASP A 131 0.64 12.06 23.02
N THR A 132 1.65 11.52 22.35
CA THR A 132 2.78 12.29 21.80
C THR A 132 2.61 12.65 20.32
N GLY A 133 1.84 11.88 19.56
CA GLY A 133 1.71 12.01 18.11
C GLY A 133 2.92 11.46 17.33
N GLU A 134 3.88 10.86 18.01
CA GLU A 134 5.08 10.25 17.40
C GLU A 134 4.83 8.79 16.99
N ALA A 135 5.69 8.26 16.13
CA ALA A 135 5.67 6.85 15.80
C ALA A 135 5.96 6.01 17.05
N ARG A 136 5.20 4.94 17.27
CA ARG A 136 5.45 4.03 18.40
C ARG A 136 6.79 3.32 18.25
N THR A 137 7.49 3.17 19.37
CA THR A 137 8.72 2.39 19.41
C THR A 137 8.45 0.90 19.20
N PRO A 138 9.42 0.10 18.72
CA PRO A 138 9.26 -1.36 18.63
C PRO A 138 8.88 -2.02 19.96
N ALA A 139 9.39 -1.51 21.07
CA ALA A 139 9.06 -2.03 22.41
C ALA A 139 7.59 -1.78 22.77
N ASP A 140 7.06 -0.58 22.49
CA ASP A 140 5.67 -0.23 22.74
C ASP A 140 4.74 -0.99 21.79
N ALA A 141 5.13 -1.18 20.52
CA ALA A 141 4.37 -1.95 19.56
C ALA A 141 4.27 -3.44 19.98
N ARG A 142 5.36 -4.02 20.50
CA ARG A 142 5.38 -5.38 21.05
C ARG A 142 4.45 -5.48 22.27
N ALA A 143 4.57 -4.57 23.23
CA ALA A 143 3.71 -4.56 24.41
C ALA A 143 2.22 -4.36 24.05
N TYR A 144 1.93 -3.57 23.02
CA TYR A 144 0.58 -3.43 22.48
C TYR A 144 0.08 -4.76 21.91
N ALA A 145 0.87 -5.41 21.08
CA ALA A 145 0.51 -6.67 20.46
C ALA A 145 0.23 -7.77 21.51
N GLU A 146 1.09 -7.87 22.56
CA GLU A 146 0.88 -8.79 23.67
C GLU A 146 -0.43 -8.53 24.43
N ARG A 147 -0.75 -7.25 24.68
CA ARG A 147 -1.97 -6.86 25.39
C ARG A 147 -3.25 -7.13 24.59
N GLU A 148 -3.19 -6.92 23.27
CA GLU A 148 -4.33 -7.07 22.36
C GLU A 148 -4.39 -8.47 21.71
N GLU A 149 -3.51 -9.39 22.14
CA GLU A 149 -3.41 -10.75 21.59
C GLU A 149 -3.17 -10.78 20.06
N LEU A 150 -2.37 -9.82 19.56
CA LEU A 150 -1.99 -9.69 18.16
C LEU A 150 -0.64 -10.35 17.88
N VAL A 151 -0.43 -10.76 16.64
CA VAL A 151 0.87 -11.24 16.19
C VAL A 151 1.83 -10.07 16.07
N TYR A 152 3.04 -10.20 16.62
CA TYR A 152 4.15 -9.28 16.44
C TYR A 152 5.29 -9.98 15.72
N VAL A 153 5.78 -9.37 14.65
CA VAL A 153 6.91 -9.88 13.87
C VAL A 153 7.85 -8.72 13.56
N GLU A 154 9.14 -8.93 13.74
CA GLU A 154 10.15 -7.95 13.32
C GLU A 154 10.53 -8.15 11.84
N GLY A 155 10.75 -7.05 11.10
CA GLY A 155 11.14 -7.13 9.70
C GLY A 155 12.39 -7.96 9.48
N HIS A 156 13.36 -7.91 10.41
CA HIS A 156 14.57 -8.73 10.37
C HIS A 156 14.28 -10.25 10.38
N ASP A 157 13.29 -10.68 11.17
CA ASP A 157 12.90 -12.09 11.23
C ASP A 157 12.27 -12.56 9.90
N LEU A 158 11.54 -11.67 9.23
CA LEU A 158 10.97 -11.94 7.91
C LEU A 158 12.07 -12.06 6.85
N LEU A 159 13.00 -11.11 6.81
CA LEU A 159 14.12 -11.15 5.87
C LEU A 159 14.95 -12.43 5.99
N THR A 160 15.13 -12.93 7.21
CA THR A 160 15.90 -14.17 7.45
C THR A 160 15.16 -15.44 7.03
N ARG A 161 13.82 -15.41 6.92
CA ARG A 161 13.00 -16.59 6.67
C ARG A 161 12.41 -16.66 5.26
N LEU A 162 12.34 -15.51 4.58
CA LEU A 162 11.72 -15.39 3.25
C LEU A 162 12.76 -15.21 2.13
N ASP A 163 14.08 -15.23 2.46
CA ASP A 163 15.20 -15.25 1.51
C ASP A 163 15.36 -16.64 0.84
#